data_c0c69f611dd3e67c26599a78ab44af25
#
_entry.id   c0c69f611dd3e67c26599a78ab44af25
#
_cell.length_a   1.000
_cell.length_b   1.000
_cell.length_c   1.000
_cell.angle_alpha   90.00
_cell.angle_beta   90.00
_cell.angle_gamma   90.00
#
_symmetry.space_group_name_H-M   'P 1'
#
loop_
_entity.id
_entity.type
_entity.pdbx_description
1 polymer ?
#
loop_
_entity_poly.entity_id
_entity_poly.type
_entity_poly.pdbx_seq_one_letter_code
_entity_poly.pdbx_strand_id
1 'polypeptide(L)'
;MTSLKPDKVYFKKQIYIAILTTFIVHLFFIPFCLFVLGEKDNGTLVLMLGSISWFILCFVILFFYKLWIGNLSFVIKDSSIAIYKGIFTKIEQNIPNSKVTDFVLYRDLFDRFLGIGSIKVQTAGASGESGFEGVLDGILDYNEVHKNLRDKLVSIQSSISNESINNSSISNDKVLVEILNELKDINKKLND
;
A
#
# COMPACT_ATOMS: atom_id res chain seq x y z
N MET A 1 -5.57 -14.81 -11.38
CA MET A 1 -5.53 -13.32 -11.37
C MET A 1 -6.77 -12.80 -10.66
N THR A 2 -6.62 -12.05 -9.57
CA THR A 2 -7.73 -11.46 -8.82
C THR A 2 -7.63 -9.95 -8.94
N SER A 3 -8.68 -9.30 -9.47
CA SER A 3 -8.79 -7.85 -9.54
C SER A 3 -9.59 -7.37 -8.34
N LEU A 4 -9.01 -6.51 -7.53
CA LEU A 4 -9.62 -5.87 -6.37
C LEU A 4 -9.78 -4.38 -6.64
N LYS A 5 -10.88 -3.81 -6.16
CA LYS A 5 -11.12 -2.37 -6.13
C LYS A 5 -11.50 -1.97 -4.72
N PRO A 6 -11.23 -0.73 -4.32
CA PRO A 6 -11.74 -0.20 -3.07
C PRO A 6 -13.26 -0.35 -2.99
N ASP A 7 -13.76 -0.76 -1.84
CA ASP A 7 -15.20 -0.88 -1.62
C ASP A 7 -15.86 0.52 -1.56
N LYS A 8 -17.18 0.57 -1.84
CA LYS A 8 -17.97 1.80 -1.73
C LYS A 8 -17.95 2.39 -0.32
N VAL A 9 -17.71 1.56 0.69
CA VAL A 9 -17.55 1.97 2.09
C VAL A 9 -16.30 2.83 2.28
N TYR A 10 -15.24 2.60 1.49
CA TYR A 10 -14.04 3.44 1.52
C TYR A 10 -14.34 4.89 1.09
N PHE A 11 -15.25 5.08 0.14
CA PHE A 11 -15.72 6.42 -0.20
C PHE A 11 -16.46 7.09 0.97
N LYS A 12 -17.30 6.35 1.72
CA LYS A 12 -17.95 6.88 2.93
C LYS A 12 -16.93 7.33 3.98
N LYS A 13 -15.84 6.55 4.18
CA LYS A 13 -14.73 6.97 5.05
C LYS A 13 -14.18 8.34 4.65
N GLN A 14 -13.89 8.53 3.37
CA GLN A 14 -13.35 9.79 2.87
C GLN A 14 -14.34 10.97 3.04
N ILE A 15 -15.65 10.70 2.91
CA ILE A 15 -16.69 11.70 3.20
C ILE A 15 -16.61 12.13 4.68
N TYR A 16 -16.56 11.19 5.63
CA TYR A 16 -16.49 11.52 7.06
C TYR A 16 -15.22 12.30 7.40
N ILE A 17 -14.07 11.90 6.86
CA ILE A 17 -12.81 12.61 7.05
C ILE A 17 -12.89 14.03 6.46
N ALA A 18 -13.42 14.18 5.24
CA ALA A 18 -13.55 15.48 4.59
C ALA A 18 -14.49 16.41 5.36
N ILE A 19 -15.62 15.93 5.83
CA ILE A 19 -16.55 16.72 6.64
C ILE A 19 -15.90 17.12 7.96
N LEU A 20 -15.22 16.19 8.64
CA LEU A 20 -14.56 16.46 9.91
C LEU A 20 -13.44 17.50 9.75
N THR A 21 -12.59 17.34 8.76
CA THR A 21 -11.47 18.27 8.52
C THR A 21 -11.95 19.66 8.12
N THR A 22 -12.93 19.74 7.21
CA THR A 22 -13.51 21.03 6.81
C THR A 22 -14.26 21.71 7.95
N PHE A 23 -14.94 20.94 8.81
CA PHE A 23 -15.61 21.46 10.00
C PHE A 23 -14.60 22.06 10.98
N ILE A 24 -13.49 21.37 11.26
CA ILE A 24 -12.42 21.87 12.15
C ILE A 24 -11.83 23.17 11.58
N VAL A 25 -11.53 23.21 10.29
CA VAL A 25 -10.99 24.41 9.64
C VAL A 25 -11.95 25.59 9.81
N HIS A 26 -13.25 25.37 9.58
CA HIS A 26 -14.26 26.45 9.70
C HIS A 26 -14.50 26.89 11.13
N LEU A 27 -14.36 25.99 12.10
CA LEU A 27 -14.48 26.32 13.52
C LEU A 27 -13.48 27.41 13.95
N PHE A 28 -12.30 27.41 13.34
CA PHE A 28 -11.27 28.44 13.60
C PHE A 28 -11.36 29.62 12.61
N PHE A 29 -11.71 29.37 11.37
CA PHE A 29 -11.73 30.38 10.32
C PHE A 29 -12.84 31.44 10.53
N ILE A 30 -14.05 31.01 10.93
CA ILE A 30 -15.19 31.93 11.12
C ILE A 30 -14.91 32.90 12.27
N PRO A 31 -14.49 32.49 13.50
CA PRO A 31 -14.14 33.44 14.56
C PRO A 31 -12.99 34.37 14.17
N PHE A 32 -11.98 33.87 13.44
CA PHE A 32 -10.88 34.70 12.95
C PHE A 32 -11.39 35.77 11.99
N CYS A 33 -12.25 35.44 11.05
CA CYS A 33 -12.84 36.43 10.14
C CYS A 33 -13.73 37.44 10.86
N LEU A 34 -14.49 37.04 11.87
CA LEU A 34 -15.30 37.94 12.70
C LEU A 34 -14.40 38.90 13.50
N PHE A 35 -13.28 38.40 14.03
CA PHE A 35 -12.33 39.20 14.76
C PHE A 35 -11.67 40.27 13.87
N VAL A 36 -11.29 39.93 12.64
CA VAL A 36 -10.57 40.83 11.71
C VAL A 36 -11.52 41.81 11.01
N LEU A 37 -12.74 41.35 10.63
CA LEU A 37 -13.68 42.10 9.78
C LEU A 37 -14.92 42.60 10.52
N GLY A 38 -15.16 42.11 11.75
CA GLY A 38 -16.41 42.27 12.48
C GLY A 38 -16.59 43.62 13.18
N GLU A 39 -15.60 44.50 13.16
CA GLU A 39 -15.71 45.83 13.78
C GLU A 39 -16.68 46.81 13.06
N LYS A 40 -17.17 46.46 11.89
CA LYS A 40 -18.12 47.27 11.10
C LYS A 40 -19.26 46.39 10.64
N ASP A 41 -20.48 46.62 11.10
CA ASP A 41 -21.85 46.13 10.70
C ASP A 41 -22.00 44.99 9.68
N ASN A 42 -20.92 44.34 9.27
CA ASN A 42 -20.85 43.31 8.20
C ASN A 42 -20.74 41.88 8.71
N GLY A 43 -20.94 41.61 10.02
CA GLY A 43 -20.79 40.27 10.62
C GLY A 43 -21.68 39.23 9.98
N THR A 44 -22.92 39.58 9.61
CA THR A 44 -23.85 38.68 8.93
C THR A 44 -23.39 38.32 7.52
N LEU A 45 -22.82 39.25 6.80
CA LEU A 45 -22.29 39.04 5.45
C LEU A 45 -21.05 38.13 5.48
N VAL A 46 -20.17 38.27 6.48
CA VAL A 46 -19.02 37.39 6.71
C VAL A 46 -19.48 35.96 7.00
N LEU A 47 -20.49 35.78 7.85
CA LEU A 47 -21.05 34.45 8.14
C LEU A 47 -21.68 33.81 6.90
N MET A 48 -22.41 34.56 6.08
CA MET A 48 -22.98 34.06 4.83
C MET A 48 -21.90 33.64 3.84
N LEU A 49 -20.91 34.47 3.59
CA LEU A 49 -19.79 34.16 2.69
C LEU A 49 -18.96 32.97 3.21
N GLY A 50 -18.72 32.89 4.52
CA GLY A 50 -18.04 31.77 5.15
C GLY A 50 -18.78 30.44 4.96
N SER A 51 -20.12 30.42 5.14
CA SER A 51 -20.91 29.22 4.93
C SER A 51 -20.94 28.77 3.48
N ILE A 52 -21.08 29.70 2.52
CA ILE A 52 -21.02 29.39 1.09
C ILE A 52 -19.65 28.81 0.72
N SER A 53 -18.58 29.44 1.19
CA SER A 53 -17.20 28.94 0.98
C SER A 53 -17.02 27.51 1.50
N TRP A 54 -17.62 27.18 2.66
CA TRP A 54 -17.55 25.84 3.22
C TRP A 54 -18.23 24.79 2.32
N PHE A 55 -19.44 25.08 1.84
CA PHE A 55 -20.14 24.17 0.93
C PHE A 55 -19.37 23.93 -0.37
N ILE A 56 -18.79 25.00 -0.95
CA ILE A 56 -17.99 24.90 -2.16
C ILE A 56 -16.76 24.04 -1.90
N LEU A 57 -16.03 24.28 -0.79
CA LEU A 57 -14.83 23.52 -0.42
C LEU A 57 -15.14 22.03 -0.22
N CYS A 58 -16.20 21.71 0.55
CA CYS A 58 -16.65 20.34 0.73
C CYS A 58 -16.98 19.66 -0.59
N PHE A 59 -17.71 20.33 -1.47
CA PHE A 59 -18.10 19.79 -2.78
C PHE A 59 -16.87 19.49 -3.63
N VAL A 60 -15.92 20.41 -3.71
CA VAL A 60 -14.67 20.24 -4.47
C VAL A 60 -13.85 19.05 -3.92
N ILE A 61 -13.66 18.97 -2.61
CA ILE A 61 -12.91 17.88 -1.98
C ILE A 61 -13.58 16.53 -2.27
N LEU A 62 -14.89 16.41 -2.07
CA LEU A 62 -15.63 15.18 -2.32
C LEU A 62 -15.63 14.77 -3.79
N PHE A 63 -15.70 15.73 -4.71
CA PHE A 63 -15.58 15.49 -6.14
C PHE A 63 -14.23 14.88 -6.50
N PHE A 64 -13.13 15.45 -6.01
CA PHE A 64 -11.78 14.91 -6.24
C PHE A 64 -11.58 13.54 -5.60
N TYR A 65 -12.10 13.31 -4.39
CA TYR A 65 -12.03 11.99 -3.76
C TYR A 65 -12.77 10.91 -4.57
N LYS A 66 -13.95 11.23 -5.10
CA LYS A 66 -14.71 10.31 -5.96
C LYS A 66 -13.92 9.93 -7.21
N LEU A 67 -13.30 10.91 -7.87
CA LEU A 67 -12.44 10.66 -9.03
C LEU A 67 -11.22 9.82 -8.68
N TRP A 68 -10.57 10.11 -7.55
CA TRP A 68 -9.37 9.40 -7.12
C TRP A 68 -9.65 7.93 -6.81
N ILE A 69 -10.68 7.65 -6.01
CA ILE A 69 -11.09 6.29 -5.66
C ILE A 69 -11.54 5.51 -6.90
N GLY A 70 -12.23 6.15 -7.83
CA GLY A 70 -12.66 5.52 -9.09
C GLY A 70 -11.50 5.05 -9.97
N ASN A 71 -10.34 5.69 -9.86
CA ASN A 71 -9.11 5.34 -10.59
C ASN A 71 -8.14 4.44 -9.79
N LEU A 72 -8.53 4.03 -8.58
CA LEU A 72 -7.73 3.13 -7.77
C LEU A 72 -8.15 1.68 -8.03
N SER A 73 -7.19 0.84 -8.44
CA SER A 73 -7.43 -0.58 -8.64
C SER A 73 -6.18 -1.40 -8.35
N PHE A 74 -6.39 -2.62 -7.86
CA PHE A 74 -5.34 -3.55 -7.49
C PHE A 74 -5.52 -4.84 -8.27
N VAL A 75 -4.44 -5.38 -8.82
CA VAL A 75 -4.43 -6.65 -9.53
C VAL A 75 -3.39 -7.57 -8.90
N ILE A 76 -3.87 -8.63 -8.26
CA ILE A 76 -3.02 -9.66 -7.68
C ILE A 76 -2.79 -10.72 -8.75
N LYS A 77 -1.56 -10.75 -9.29
CA LYS A 77 -1.07 -11.75 -10.24
C LYS A 77 -0.32 -12.86 -9.50
N ASP A 78 0.03 -13.92 -10.19
CA ASP A 78 0.77 -15.03 -9.59
C ASP A 78 2.22 -14.67 -9.26
N SER A 79 2.83 -13.80 -10.05
CA SER A 79 4.22 -13.37 -9.90
C SER A 79 4.39 -11.96 -9.31
N SER A 80 3.31 -11.16 -9.25
CA SER A 80 3.42 -9.74 -8.85
C SER A 80 2.08 -9.15 -8.38
N ILE A 81 2.16 -8.04 -7.67
CA ILE A 81 1.03 -7.20 -7.30
C ILE A 81 1.14 -5.90 -8.09
N ALA A 82 0.12 -5.60 -8.90
CA ALA A 82 0.04 -4.36 -9.65
C ALA A 82 -0.97 -3.40 -8.99
N ILE A 83 -0.54 -2.16 -8.74
CA ILE A 83 -1.34 -1.09 -8.15
C ILE A 83 -1.48 0.00 -9.20
N TYR A 84 -2.71 0.30 -9.56
CA TYR A 84 -3.06 1.37 -10.49
C TYR A 84 -3.68 2.52 -9.71
N LYS A 85 -3.15 3.71 -9.84
CA LYS A 85 -3.62 4.90 -9.14
C LYS A 85 -3.40 6.18 -9.96
N GLY A 86 -4.16 7.23 -9.63
CA GLY A 86 -3.98 8.57 -10.17
C GLY A 86 -5.14 9.05 -11.05
N ILE A 87 -5.41 10.35 -11.00
CA ILE A 87 -6.45 11.05 -11.77
C ILE A 87 -5.85 11.62 -13.05
N PHE A 88 -4.89 12.51 -12.92
CA PHE A 88 -4.23 13.19 -14.03
C PHE A 88 -3.02 12.41 -14.53
N THR A 89 -2.17 11.97 -13.61
CA THR A 89 -1.02 11.11 -13.90
C THR A 89 -1.36 9.68 -13.49
N LYS A 90 -1.48 8.79 -14.47
CA LYS A 90 -1.69 7.37 -14.20
C LYS A 90 -0.36 6.74 -13.79
N ILE A 91 -0.35 6.16 -12.60
CA ILE A 91 0.81 5.45 -12.04
C ILE A 91 0.44 3.98 -11.99
N GLU A 92 1.23 3.15 -12.63
CA GLU A 92 1.21 1.71 -12.51
C GLU A 92 2.46 1.27 -11.72
N GLN A 93 2.24 0.72 -10.56
CA GLN A 93 3.29 0.20 -9.71
C GLN A 93 3.20 -1.32 -9.70
N ASN A 94 4.23 -2.00 -10.15
CA ASN A 94 4.30 -3.45 -10.20
C ASN A 94 5.33 -3.97 -9.20
N ILE A 95 4.87 -4.67 -8.16
CA ILE A 95 5.71 -5.20 -7.09
C ILE A 95 5.84 -6.71 -7.29
N PRO A 96 7.04 -7.21 -7.65
CA PRO A 96 7.27 -8.65 -7.76
C PRO A 96 7.11 -9.35 -6.41
N ASN A 97 6.39 -10.48 -6.39
CA ASN A 97 6.16 -11.23 -5.16
C ASN A 97 7.46 -11.73 -4.51
N SER A 98 8.51 -11.96 -5.31
CA SER A 98 9.84 -12.36 -4.81
C SER A 98 10.55 -11.29 -3.98
N LYS A 99 10.18 -10.00 -4.15
CA LYS A 99 10.72 -8.89 -3.36
C LYS A 99 9.91 -8.60 -2.10
N VAL A 100 8.69 -9.12 -2.00
CA VAL A 100 7.82 -8.90 -0.86
C VAL A 100 8.35 -9.66 0.35
N THR A 101 8.52 -8.95 1.46
CA THR A 101 8.95 -9.52 2.75
C THR A 101 7.78 -9.81 3.66
N ASP A 102 6.78 -8.93 3.70
CA ASP A 102 5.58 -9.12 4.54
C ASP A 102 4.39 -8.30 4.00
N PHE A 103 3.19 -8.71 4.46
CA PHE A 103 1.93 -7.99 4.30
C PHE A 103 1.42 -7.53 5.65
N VAL A 104 1.38 -6.22 5.87
CA VAL A 104 0.93 -5.63 7.13
C VAL A 104 -0.52 -5.17 7.00
N LEU A 105 -1.40 -5.74 7.81
CA LEU A 105 -2.79 -5.28 7.91
C LEU A 105 -2.84 -4.01 8.76
N TYR A 106 -3.32 -2.92 8.17
CA TYR A 106 -3.48 -1.64 8.83
C TYR A 106 -4.97 -1.25 8.88
N ARG A 107 -5.43 -0.80 10.04
CA ARG A 107 -6.79 -0.31 10.25
C ARG A 107 -6.77 0.88 11.20
N ASP A 108 -7.12 2.04 10.68
CA ASP A 108 -7.34 3.23 11.51
C ASP A 108 -8.70 3.19 12.25
N LEU A 109 -9.01 4.22 12.99
CA LEU A 109 -10.26 4.30 13.76
C LEU A 109 -11.50 4.23 12.85
N PHE A 110 -11.48 4.93 11.73
CA PHE A 110 -12.58 4.92 10.76
C PHE A 110 -12.71 3.57 10.05
N ASP A 111 -11.58 2.92 9.74
CA ASP A 111 -11.56 1.58 9.15
C ASP A 111 -12.21 0.55 10.08
N ARG A 112 -11.91 0.63 11.39
CA ARG A 112 -12.52 -0.26 12.40
C ARG A 112 -14.02 -0.04 12.52
N PHE A 113 -14.45 1.23 12.49
CA PHE A 113 -15.86 1.58 12.58
C PHE A 113 -16.65 1.17 11.34
N LEU A 114 -16.04 1.27 10.16
CA LEU A 114 -16.66 0.96 8.87
C LEU A 114 -16.46 -0.50 8.42
N GLY A 115 -15.69 -1.30 9.16
CA GLY A 115 -15.47 -2.71 8.83
C GLY A 115 -14.57 -2.95 7.62
N ILE A 116 -13.73 -1.99 7.24
CA ILE A 116 -12.76 -2.10 6.14
C ILE A 116 -11.32 -2.14 6.66
N GLY A 117 -10.37 -2.44 5.79
CA GLY A 117 -8.95 -2.43 6.11
C GLY A 117 -8.07 -2.11 4.91
N SER A 118 -6.83 -1.80 5.17
CA SER A 118 -5.79 -1.57 4.18
C SER A 118 -4.65 -2.57 4.38
N ILE A 119 -4.12 -3.12 3.29
CA ILE A 119 -2.98 -4.05 3.32
C ILE A 119 -1.77 -3.33 2.75
N LYS A 120 -0.75 -3.15 3.57
CA LYS A 120 0.52 -2.53 3.19
C LYS A 120 1.51 -3.62 2.77
N VAL A 121 2.13 -3.41 1.61
CA VAL A 121 3.12 -4.33 1.03
C VAL A 121 4.51 -3.87 1.42
N GLN A 122 5.21 -4.68 2.18
CA GLN A 122 6.59 -4.42 2.58
C GLN A 122 7.56 -5.20 1.69
N THR A 123 8.65 -4.56 1.25
CA THR A 123 9.71 -5.18 0.45
C THR A 123 11.08 -4.93 1.07
N ALA A 124 12.05 -5.77 0.76
CA ALA A 124 13.42 -5.66 1.28
C ALA A 124 14.14 -4.37 0.85
N GLY A 125 13.66 -3.68 -0.19
CA GLY A 125 14.25 -2.44 -0.72
C GLY A 125 13.49 -1.16 -0.35
N ALA A 126 12.38 -1.26 0.40
CA ALA A 126 11.59 -0.11 0.79
C ALA A 126 12.31 0.69 1.90
N SER A 127 13.17 1.61 1.50
CA SER A 127 13.96 2.50 2.38
C SER A 127 13.33 3.89 2.57
N GLY A 128 12.06 4.09 2.16
CA GLY A 128 11.34 5.35 2.35
C GLY A 128 10.83 5.54 3.78
N GLU A 129 10.49 6.78 4.14
CA GLU A 129 9.91 7.15 5.47
C GLU A 129 8.70 6.29 5.88
N SER A 130 7.97 5.72 4.92
CA SER A 130 6.80 4.87 5.18
C SER A 130 7.14 3.39 5.37
N GLY A 131 8.33 2.91 4.97
CA GLY A 131 8.73 1.50 5.03
C GLY A 131 7.90 0.54 4.17
N PHE A 132 6.95 1.06 3.35
CA PHE A 132 6.06 0.28 2.51
C PHE A 132 6.17 0.71 1.05
N GLU A 133 6.24 -0.27 0.15
CA GLU A 133 6.31 -0.01 -1.28
C GLU A 133 4.93 0.21 -1.91
N GLY A 134 3.91 -0.49 -1.41
CA GLY A 134 2.54 -0.38 -1.90
C GLY A 134 1.49 -0.48 -0.81
N VAL A 135 0.31 0.07 -1.08
CA VAL A 135 -0.85 0.00 -0.17
C VAL A 135 -2.09 -0.37 -0.98
N LEU A 136 -2.82 -1.36 -0.51
CA LEU A 136 -4.12 -1.79 -1.02
C LEU A 136 -5.19 -1.27 -0.05
N ASP A 137 -5.80 -0.15 -0.38
CA ASP A 137 -6.75 0.54 0.50
C ASP A 137 -8.20 0.12 0.30
N GLY A 138 -8.98 0.17 1.39
CA GLY A 138 -10.43 0.07 1.34
C GLY A 138 -10.96 -1.31 1.01
N ILE A 139 -10.34 -2.37 1.51
CA ILE A 139 -10.74 -3.76 1.31
C ILE A 139 -11.76 -4.13 2.38
N LEU A 140 -12.93 -4.65 1.98
CA LEU A 140 -13.98 -5.10 2.90
C LEU A 140 -13.58 -6.44 3.55
N ASP A 141 -13.18 -7.43 2.74
CA ASP A 141 -12.79 -8.76 3.20
C ASP A 141 -11.28 -8.84 3.48
N TYR A 142 -10.76 -7.81 4.16
CA TYR A 142 -9.34 -7.62 4.40
C TYR A 142 -8.65 -8.80 5.10
N ASN A 143 -9.36 -9.54 5.98
CA ASN A 143 -8.79 -10.69 6.68
C ASN A 143 -8.54 -11.86 5.72
N GLU A 144 -9.50 -12.14 4.83
CA GLU A 144 -9.38 -13.21 3.84
C GLU A 144 -8.31 -12.85 2.80
N VAL A 145 -8.34 -11.64 2.28
CA VAL A 145 -7.34 -11.17 1.30
C VAL A 145 -5.93 -11.18 1.91
N HIS A 146 -5.77 -10.71 3.14
CA HIS A 146 -4.49 -10.72 3.85
C HIS A 146 -3.98 -12.16 4.06
N LYS A 147 -4.85 -13.08 4.50
CA LYS A 147 -4.50 -14.49 4.67
C LYS A 147 -4.05 -15.10 3.34
N ASN A 148 -4.83 -14.93 2.27
CA ASN A 148 -4.52 -15.46 0.95
C ASN A 148 -3.19 -14.93 0.39
N LEU A 149 -2.90 -13.64 0.60
CA LEU A 149 -1.63 -13.03 0.21
C LEU A 149 -0.45 -13.61 1.02
N ARG A 150 -0.63 -13.80 2.32
CA ARG A 150 0.40 -14.35 3.19
C ARG A 150 0.68 -15.82 2.90
N ASP A 151 -0.35 -16.63 2.70
CA ASP A 151 -0.22 -18.06 2.33
C ASP A 151 0.55 -18.18 0.99
N LYS A 152 0.24 -17.31 0.04
CA LYS A 152 0.94 -17.23 -1.23
C LYS A 152 2.41 -16.83 -1.07
N LEU A 153 2.72 -15.87 -0.20
CA LEU A 153 4.09 -15.47 0.10
C LEU A 153 4.90 -16.64 0.67
N VAL A 154 4.35 -17.35 1.66
CA VAL A 154 4.99 -18.51 2.28
C VAL A 154 5.29 -19.59 1.24
N SER A 155 4.35 -19.88 0.33
CA SER A 155 4.56 -20.86 -0.73
C SER A 155 5.68 -20.48 -1.70
N ILE A 156 5.80 -19.18 -2.04
CA ILE A 156 6.87 -18.68 -2.90
C ILE A 156 8.23 -18.72 -2.18
N GLN A 157 8.29 -18.31 -0.92
CA GLN A 157 9.52 -18.35 -0.13
C GLN A 157 10.03 -19.78 0.08
N SER A 158 9.14 -20.73 0.33
CA SER A 158 9.49 -22.14 0.46
C SER A 158 10.02 -22.73 -0.87
N SER A 159 9.46 -22.36 -2.01
CA SER A 159 9.95 -22.82 -3.31
C SER A 159 11.34 -22.26 -3.63
N ILE A 160 11.59 -20.96 -3.34
CA ILE A 160 12.90 -20.32 -3.53
C ILE A 160 13.96 -20.96 -2.63
N SER A 161 13.62 -21.24 -1.35
CA SER A 161 14.58 -21.87 -0.43
C SER A 161 14.93 -23.30 -0.84
N ASN A 162 13.98 -24.08 -1.32
CA ASN A 162 14.21 -25.43 -1.81
C ASN A 162 15.07 -25.45 -3.09
N GLU A 163 14.86 -24.49 -3.98
CA GLU A 163 15.66 -24.37 -5.20
C GLU A 163 17.10 -23.93 -4.91
N SER A 164 17.30 -23.03 -3.95
CA SER A 164 18.62 -22.61 -3.51
C SER A 164 19.39 -23.75 -2.80
N ILE A 165 18.72 -24.57 -1.99
CA ILE A 165 19.33 -25.75 -1.35
C ILE A 165 19.74 -26.78 -2.41
N ASN A 166 18.88 -27.08 -3.37
CA ASN A 166 19.19 -28.04 -4.43
C ASN A 166 20.36 -27.59 -5.31
N ASN A 167 20.37 -26.28 -5.68
CA ASN A 167 21.47 -25.74 -6.48
C ASN A 167 22.81 -25.73 -5.72
N SER A 168 22.79 -25.46 -4.41
CA SER A 168 24.00 -25.49 -3.58
C SER A 168 24.53 -26.91 -3.38
N SER A 169 23.66 -27.92 -3.22
CA SER A 169 24.07 -29.32 -3.10
C SER A 169 24.70 -29.83 -4.39
N ILE A 170 24.09 -29.55 -5.55
CA ILE A 170 24.65 -29.96 -6.87
C ILE A 170 26.00 -29.30 -7.13
N SER A 171 26.17 -28.03 -6.76
CA SER A 171 27.45 -27.33 -6.89
C SER A 171 28.51 -27.94 -6.00
N ASN A 172 28.20 -28.22 -4.73
CA ASN A 172 29.13 -28.81 -3.77
C ASN A 172 29.54 -30.22 -4.21
N ASP A 173 28.62 -31.04 -4.71
CA ASP A 173 28.93 -32.39 -5.20
C ASP A 173 29.92 -32.36 -6.38
N LYS A 174 29.76 -31.43 -7.31
CA LYS A 174 30.70 -31.25 -8.43
C LYS A 174 32.10 -30.87 -7.95
N VAL A 175 32.18 -29.92 -7.04
CA VAL A 175 33.48 -29.47 -6.47
C VAL A 175 34.15 -30.61 -5.70
N LEU A 176 33.39 -31.41 -4.93
CA LEU A 176 33.91 -32.58 -4.21
C LEU A 176 34.46 -33.64 -5.17
N VAL A 177 33.76 -33.91 -6.27
CA VAL A 177 34.24 -34.86 -7.29
C VAL A 177 35.50 -34.37 -7.96
N GLU A 178 35.60 -33.08 -8.27
CA GLU A 178 36.81 -32.49 -8.85
C GLU A 178 38.03 -32.56 -7.91
N ILE A 179 37.87 -32.21 -6.65
CA ILE A 179 38.90 -32.33 -5.61
C ILE A 179 39.35 -33.80 -5.46
N LEU A 180 38.40 -34.73 -5.47
CA LEU A 180 38.70 -36.16 -5.34
C LEU A 180 39.52 -36.68 -6.53
N ASN A 181 39.27 -36.19 -7.74
CA ASN A 181 40.03 -36.55 -8.91
C ASN A 181 41.46 -35.97 -8.87
N GLU A 182 41.61 -34.71 -8.46
CA GLU A 182 42.95 -34.09 -8.28
C GLU A 182 43.76 -34.83 -7.21
N LEU A 183 43.14 -35.19 -6.10
CA LEU A 183 43.82 -35.98 -5.06
C LEU A 183 44.28 -37.36 -5.55
N LYS A 184 43.49 -38.03 -6.39
CA LYS A 184 43.87 -39.29 -7.01
C LYS A 184 45.07 -39.13 -7.96
N ASP A 185 45.09 -38.06 -8.75
CA ASP A 185 46.21 -37.77 -9.67
C ASP A 185 47.51 -37.44 -8.94
N ILE A 186 47.42 -36.71 -7.83
CA ILE A 186 48.57 -36.43 -6.96
C ILE A 186 49.10 -37.72 -6.35
N ASN A 187 48.23 -38.55 -5.81
CA ASN A 187 48.62 -39.84 -5.20
C ASN A 187 49.26 -40.79 -6.21
N LYS A 188 48.81 -40.77 -7.46
CA LYS A 188 49.44 -41.54 -8.54
C LYS A 188 50.85 -41.06 -8.87
N LYS A 189 51.04 -39.72 -8.92
CA LYS A 189 52.38 -39.11 -9.17
C LYS A 189 53.38 -39.28 -8.05
N LEU A 190 52.91 -39.57 -6.81
CA LEU A 190 53.80 -39.83 -5.66
C LEU A 190 54.22 -41.28 -5.55
N ASN A 191 53.51 -42.21 -6.22
CA ASN A 191 53.79 -43.63 -6.19
C ASN A 191 54.49 -44.19 -7.43
N ASP A 192 54.66 -43.35 -8.47
CA ASP A 192 55.47 -43.60 -9.65
C ASP A 192 56.88 -42.96 -9.48
#